data_c506f9e7adf49fdca498408033564734
#
_entry.id   c506f9e7adf49fdca498408033564734
#
_cell.length_a   1.000
_cell.length_b   1.000
_cell.length_c   1.000
_cell.angle_alpha   90.00
_cell.angle_beta   90.00
_cell.angle_gamma   90.00
#
_symmetry.space_group_name_H-M   'P 1'
#
loop_
_entity.id
_entity.type
_entity.pdbx_description
1 polymer ?
#
loop_
_entity_poly.entity_id
_entity_poly.type
_entity_poly.pdbx_seq_one_letter_code
_entity_poly.pdbx_strand_id
1 'polypeptide(L)'
;MEHTHIAKDGTVYTHTHEEAHEHGHSHSHPHHHESTKAVLNRMNRAIGHMEAVKTMIEDGRDCSEVLIQIAAVRSAINNIGKIILEDHINHCLVDAIETGDEQVLKDLNEAI
;
A
#
# COMPACT_ATOMS: atom_id res chain seq x y z
N MET A 1 13.19 8.02 -16.78
CA MET A 1 12.17 8.46 -15.83
C MET A 1 11.12 7.39 -15.63
N GLU A 2 10.72 7.26 -14.44
CA GLU A 2 9.74 6.25 -14.11
C GLU A 2 8.43 6.88 -13.67
N HIS A 3 7.34 6.27 -14.04
CA HIS A 3 6.04 6.74 -13.60
C HIS A 3 5.05 5.60 -13.63
N THR A 4 3.98 5.81 -12.90
CA THR A 4 2.95 4.81 -12.74
C THR A 4 1.79 5.12 -13.66
N HIS A 5 1.30 4.10 -14.28
CA HIS A 5 0.16 4.21 -15.18
C HIS A 5 -0.95 3.31 -14.71
N ILE A 6 -2.14 3.69 -15.08
CA ILE A 6 -3.30 2.83 -14.88
C ILE A 6 -3.77 2.44 -16.27
N ALA A 7 -3.71 1.17 -16.55
CA ALA A 7 -4.16 0.66 -17.84
C ALA A 7 -5.67 0.77 -17.94
N LYS A 8 -6.17 0.63 -19.16
CA LYS A 8 -7.60 0.76 -19.39
C LYS A 8 -8.41 -0.30 -18.66
N ASP A 9 -7.79 -1.42 -18.37
CA ASP A 9 -8.46 -2.50 -17.66
C ASP A 9 -8.38 -2.32 -16.14
N GLY A 10 -7.83 -1.19 -15.67
CA GLY A 10 -7.70 -0.92 -14.26
C GLY A 10 -6.41 -1.40 -13.65
N THR A 11 -5.56 -2.02 -14.42
CA THR A 11 -4.28 -2.49 -13.92
C THR A 11 -3.36 -1.31 -13.69
N VAL A 12 -2.77 -1.26 -12.52
CA VAL A 12 -1.77 -0.24 -12.19
C VAL A 12 -0.40 -0.81 -12.49
N TYR A 13 0.38 -0.10 -13.25
CA TYR A 13 1.72 -0.54 -13.54
C TYR A 13 2.67 0.63 -13.56
N THR A 14 3.90 0.33 -13.26
CA THR A 14 4.96 1.31 -13.25
C THR A 14 5.99 0.88 -14.26
N HIS A 15 6.44 1.78 -15.07
CA HIS A 15 7.51 1.46 -15.98
C HIS A 15 8.57 2.54 -15.92
N THR A 16 9.76 2.15 -16.27
CA THR A 16 10.90 3.01 -16.24
C THR A 16 11.23 3.41 -17.64
N HIS A 17 11.42 4.61 -17.78
CA HIS A 17 11.96 5.09 -19.02
C HIS A 17 13.43 5.11 -18.84
N GLU A 18 13.57 4.58 -18.59
CA GLU A 18 14.56 4.47 -18.20
C GLU A 18 15.15 4.58 -17.48
N GLU A 19 14.47 4.51 -17.10
CA GLU A 19 14.78 4.44 -16.42
C GLU A 19 15.13 4.63 -15.69
N ALA A 20 14.93 4.77 -15.58
CA ALA A 20 15.04 4.83 -14.88
C ALA A 20 15.43 4.76 -14.04
N HIS A 21 15.54 4.56 -14.09
CA HIS A 21 15.85 4.24 -13.46
C HIS A 21 16.55 4.21 -12.76
N GLU A 22 16.86 4.30 -12.94
CA GLU A 22 17.32 4.14 -12.41
C GLU A 22 17.67 4.47 -11.65
N HIS A 23 17.50 4.91 -11.41
CA HIS A 23 17.66 5.11 -10.70
C HIS A 23 17.61 5.35 -9.80
N GLY A 24 17.49 5.61 -9.60
CA GLY A 24 17.31 5.76 -8.83
C GLY A 24 17.42 5.56 -7.82
N HIS A 25 17.61 5.39 -7.72
CA HIS A 25 17.74 4.98 -6.89
C HIS A 25 18.25 5.20 -6.00
N SER A 26 18.45 5.56 -5.93
CA SER A 26 18.79 5.70 -5.17
C SER A 26 18.87 5.41 -4.22
N HIS A 27 18.86 5.55 -3.83
CA HIS A 27 18.87 5.25 -2.97
C HIS A 27 18.29 4.89 -2.28
N SER A 28 18.44 5.62 -2.50
CA SER A 28 17.46 5.02 -1.69
C SER A 28 17.46 3.56 -1.96
N HIS A 29 17.28 2.88 -0.99
CA HIS A 29 17.29 1.48 -1.10
C HIS A 29 15.91 0.99 -1.41
N PRO A 30 15.78 0.01 -2.21
CA PRO A 30 14.51 -0.61 -2.45
C PRO A 30 14.00 -1.22 -1.17
N HIS A 31 12.77 -0.98 -0.89
CA HIS A 31 12.14 -1.53 0.29
C HIS A 31 11.42 -2.80 -0.08
N HIS A 32 12.18 -3.88 -0.15
CA HIS A 32 11.60 -5.18 -0.37
C HIS A 32 11.43 -5.84 0.98
N HIS A 33 10.21 -5.80 1.46
CA HIS A 33 9.86 -6.47 2.70
C HIS A 33 9.35 -7.85 2.35
N GLU A 34 9.55 -8.78 3.25
CA GLU A 34 9.03 -10.12 3.05
C GLU A 34 7.53 -10.12 2.86
N SER A 35 6.86 -9.15 3.46
CA SER A 35 5.41 -9.05 3.39
C SER A 35 4.91 -8.37 2.13
N THR A 36 5.80 -7.87 1.25
CA THR A 36 5.37 -7.10 0.09
C THR A 36 4.37 -7.86 -0.77
N LYS A 37 4.67 -9.10 -1.10
CA LYS A 37 3.77 -9.88 -1.93
C LYS A 37 2.44 -10.13 -1.22
N ALA A 38 2.49 -10.43 0.06
CA ALA A 38 1.29 -10.65 0.84
C ALA A 38 0.44 -9.39 0.91
N VAL A 39 1.08 -8.23 1.08
CA VAL A 39 0.40 -6.95 1.11
C VAL A 39 -0.29 -6.68 -0.23
N LEU A 40 0.43 -6.89 -1.33
CA LEU A 40 -0.14 -6.66 -2.66
C LEU A 40 -1.32 -7.59 -2.93
N ASN A 41 -1.22 -8.84 -2.48
CA ASN A 41 -2.34 -9.77 -2.64
C ASN A 41 -3.55 -9.32 -1.82
N ARG A 42 -3.33 -8.81 -0.61
CA ARG A 42 -4.41 -8.28 0.22
C ARG A 42 -5.03 -7.04 -0.43
N MET A 43 -4.20 -6.19 -1.02
CA MET A 43 -4.70 -5.02 -1.72
C MET A 43 -5.57 -5.41 -2.90
N ASN A 44 -5.12 -6.39 -3.67
CA ASN A 44 -5.90 -6.86 -4.82
C ASN A 44 -7.26 -7.39 -4.37
N ARG A 45 -7.30 -8.10 -3.25
CA ARG A 45 -8.58 -8.59 -2.74
C ARG A 45 -9.46 -7.44 -2.28
N ALA A 46 -8.87 -6.44 -1.62
CA ALA A 46 -9.65 -5.28 -1.18
C ALA A 46 -10.20 -4.49 -2.37
N ILE A 47 -9.39 -4.36 -3.42
CA ILE A 47 -9.82 -3.69 -4.64
C ILE A 47 -11.01 -4.42 -5.26
N GLY A 48 -10.89 -5.75 -5.40
CA GLY A 48 -11.99 -6.55 -5.93
C GLY A 48 -13.23 -6.47 -5.08
N HIS A 49 -13.05 -6.46 -3.76
CA HIS A 49 -14.19 -6.34 -2.84
C HIS A 49 -14.86 -4.97 -3.02
N MET A 50 -14.07 -3.91 -3.17
CA MET A 50 -14.62 -2.58 -3.36
C MET A 50 -15.39 -2.48 -4.67
N GLU A 51 -14.89 -3.12 -5.71
CA GLU A 51 -15.60 -3.16 -6.98
C GLU A 51 -16.93 -3.89 -6.84
N ALA A 52 -16.96 -4.96 -6.06
CA ALA A 52 -18.22 -5.66 -5.79
C ALA A 52 -19.22 -4.77 -5.06
N VAL A 53 -18.71 -3.98 -4.11
CA VAL A 53 -19.58 -3.05 -3.39
C VAL A 53 -20.15 -1.99 -4.34
N LYS A 54 -19.30 -1.52 -5.24
CA LYS A 54 -19.76 -0.55 -6.24
C LYS A 54 -20.90 -1.14 -7.06
N THR A 55 -20.77 -2.40 -7.47
CA THR A 55 -21.83 -3.08 -8.22
C THR A 55 -23.10 -3.20 -7.39
N MET A 56 -22.97 -3.48 -6.11
CA MET A 56 -24.13 -3.54 -5.22
C MET A 56 -24.89 -2.23 -5.23
N ILE A 57 -24.17 -1.12 -5.18
CA ILE A 57 -24.80 0.20 -5.20
C ILE A 57 -25.48 0.45 -6.54
N GLU A 58 -24.80 0.10 -7.62
CA GLU A 58 -25.35 0.25 -8.97
C GLU A 58 -26.62 -0.57 -9.15
N ASP A 59 -26.67 -1.73 -8.51
CA ASP A 59 -27.83 -2.61 -8.58
C ASP A 59 -28.94 -2.24 -7.60
N GLY A 60 -28.71 -1.19 -6.80
CA GLY A 60 -29.73 -0.74 -5.86
C GLY A 60 -29.91 -1.64 -4.66
N ARG A 61 -28.85 -2.35 -4.25
CA ARG A 61 -28.94 -3.24 -3.09
C ARG A 61 -29.22 -2.43 -1.83
N ASP A 62 -29.75 -3.11 -0.85
CA ASP A 62 -30.14 -2.49 0.40
C ASP A 62 -28.95 -1.82 1.08
N CYS A 63 -29.18 -0.64 1.64
CA CYS A 63 -28.12 0.14 2.27
C CYS A 63 -27.44 -0.61 3.40
N SER A 64 -28.16 -1.37 4.18
CA SER A 64 -27.55 -2.09 5.28
C SER A 64 -26.59 -3.16 4.79
N GLU A 65 -26.93 -3.82 3.66
CA GLU A 65 -26.03 -4.79 3.06
C GLU A 65 -24.74 -4.12 2.57
N VAL A 66 -24.92 -2.95 1.92
CA VAL A 66 -23.78 -2.21 1.40
C VAL A 66 -22.88 -1.76 2.55
N LEU A 67 -23.47 -1.26 3.63
CA LEU A 67 -22.69 -0.77 4.76
C LEU A 67 -21.90 -1.88 5.45
N ILE A 68 -22.49 -3.08 5.52
CA ILE A 68 -21.77 -4.23 6.08
C ILE A 68 -20.53 -4.53 5.23
N GLN A 69 -20.68 -4.49 3.92
CA GLN A 69 -19.55 -4.76 3.02
C GLN A 69 -18.52 -3.65 3.10
N ILE A 70 -18.95 -2.40 3.22
CA ILE A 70 -18.01 -1.29 3.38
C ILE A 70 -17.21 -1.45 4.67
N ALA A 71 -17.87 -1.88 5.74
CA ALA A 71 -17.16 -2.11 7.00
C ALA A 71 -16.09 -3.19 6.84
N ALA A 72 -16.40 -4.23 6.07
CA ALA A 72 -15.43 -5.30 5.81
C ALA A 72 -14.24 -4.79 5.00
N VAL A 73 -14.50 -3.95 3.99
CA VAL A 73 -13.43 -3.36 3.18
C VAL A 73 -12.56 -2.46 4.06
N ARG A 74 -13.19 -1.68 4.91
CA ARG A 74 -12.46 -0.80 5.81
C ARG A 74 -11.53 -1.59 6.72
N SER A 75 -12.02 -2.69 7.27
CA SER A 75 -11.19 -3.56 8.12
C SER A 75 -10.01 -4.12 7.34
N ALA A 76 -10.24 -4.54 6.10
CA ALA A 76 -9.18 -5.07 5.26
C ALA A 76 -8.11 -4.02 5.01
N ILE A 77 -8.53 -2.79 4.73
CA ILE A 77 -7.59 -1.69 4.48
C ILE A 77 -6.81 -1.37 5.75
N ASN A 78 -7.50 -1.34 6.90
CA ASN A 78 -6.81 -1.10 8.16
C ASN A 78 -5.75 -2.16 8.44
N ASN A 79 -6.05 -3.41 8.14
CA ASN A 79 -5.08 -4.49 8.33
C ASN A 79 -3.88 -4.34 7.42
N ILE A 80 -4.12 -3.92 6.17
CA ILE A 80 -3.03 -3.67 5.23
C ILE A 80 -2.13 -2.55 5.78
N GLY A 81 -2.75 -1.46 6.24
CA GLY A 81 -1.98 -0.36 6.81
C GLY A 81 -1.17 -0.79 8.02
N LYS A 82 -1.75 -1.67 8.84
CA LYS A 82 -1.06 -2.16 10.02
C LYS A 82 0.18 -2.96 9.66
N ILE A 83 0.05 -3.82 8.65
CA ILE A 83 1.19 -4.62 8.20
C ILE A 83 2.30 -3.72 7.66
N ILE A 84 1.91 -2.74 6.86
CA ILE A 84 2.88 -1.80 6.30
C ILE A 84 3.56 -1.01 7.41
N LEU A 85 2.79 -0.56 8.39
CA LEU A 85 3.34 0.20 9.50
C LEU A 85 4.31 -0.63 10.31
N GLU A 86 3.97 -1.89 10.57
CA GLU A 86 4.85 -2.77 11.32
C GLU A 86 6.18 -2.98 10.60
N ASP A 87 6.12 -3.18 9.29
CA ASP A 87 7.33 -3.32 8.50
C ASP A 87 8.15 -2.05 8.52
N HIS A 88 7.47 -0.90 8.42
CA HIS A 88 8.14 0.38 8.42
C HIS A 88 8.83 0.64 9.76
N ILE A 89 8.16 0.34 10.86
CA ILE A 89 8.73 0.50 12.19
C ILE A 89 9.98 -0.36 12.32
N ASN A 90 9.87 -1.63 11.96
CA ASN A 90 11.02 -2.54 12.07
C ASN A 90 12.18 -2.05 11.25
N HIS A 91 11.91 -1.63 10.03
CA HIS A 91 12.97 -1.18 9.11
C HIS A 91 13.61 0.10 9.62
N CYS A 92 12.80 1.09 9.99
CA CYS A 92 13.32 2.38 10.44
C CYS A 92 14.02 2.27 11.78
N LEU A 93 13.54 1.41 12.65
CA LEU A 93 14.15 1.22 13.94
C LEU A 93 15.54 0.63 13.81
N VAL A 94 15.69 -0.36 12.93
CA VAL A 94 16.99 -0.95 12.66
C VAL A 94 17.94 0.12 12.10
N ASP A 95 17.47 0.91 11.14
CA ASP A 95 18.28 1.98 10.58
C ASP A 95 18.69 2.99 11.64
N ALA A 96 17.76 3.37 12.50
CA ALA A 96 18.04 4.36 13.55
C ALA A 96 19.09 3.82 14.51
N ILE A 97 19.02 2.55 14.86
CA ILE A 97 19.99 1.94 15.74
C ILE A 97 21.36 1.89 15.10
N GLU A 98 21.41 1.54 13.82
CA GLU A 98 22.68 1.40 13.13
C GLU A 98 23.32 2.72 12.81
N THR A 99 22.52 3.72 12.48
CA THR A 99 23.05 5.02 12.05
C THR A 99 23.04 6.06 13.15
N GLY A 100 22.24 5.86 14.18
CA GLY A 100 22.04 6.86 15.21
C GLY A 100 21.32 8.09 14.70
N ASP A 101 20.52 7.95 13.66
CA ASP A 101 19.88 9.07 12.98
C ASP A 101 18.58 9.43 13.68
N GLU A 102 18.58 10.57 14.36
CA GLU A 102 17.40 11.03 15.08
C GLU A 102 16.28 11.43 14.12
N GLN A 103 16.63 11.82 12.90
CA GLN A 103 15.62 12.20 11.94
C GLN A 103 14.74 11.00 11.55
N VAL A 104 15.34 9.82 11.46
CA VAL A 104 14.59 8.60 11.18
C VAL A 104 13.54 8.37 12.26
N LEU A 105 13.91 8.55 13.51
CA LEU A 105 12.99 8.36 14.63
C LEU A 105 11.87 9.40 14.60
N LYS A 106 12.23 10.62 14.25
CA LYS A 106 11.24 11.69 14.17
C LYS A 106 10.24 11.40 13.05
N ASP A 107 10.75 10.98 11.91
CA ASP A 107 9.89 10.65 10.78
C ASP A 107 8.94 9.51 11.15
N LEU A 108 9.43 8.52 11.86
CA LEU A 108 8.62 7.40 12.30
C LEU A 108 7.49 7.87 13.21
N ASN A 109 7.82 8.77 14.15
CA ASN A 109 6.81 9.32 15.05
C ASN A 109 5.70 10.03 14.28
N GLU A 110 6.06 10.74 13.23
CA GLU A 110 5.08 11.47 12.45
C GLU A 110 4.20 10.53 11.63
N ALA A 111 4.70 9.35 11.32
CA ALA A 111 3.94 8.37 10.55
C ALA A 111 2.92 7.62 11.40
N ILE A 112 3.08 7.63 12.71
CA ILE A 112 2.17 6.94 13.61
C ILE A 112 1.03 7.85 13.99
#